data_87d8df050404f55816f61fac5b8fac52
#
_entry.id   87d8df050404f55816f61fac5b8fac52
#
_cell.length_a   1.000
_cell.length_b   1.000
_cell.length_c   1.000
_cell.angle_alpha   90.00
_cell.angle_beta   90.00
_cell.angle_gamma   90.00
#
_symmetry.space_group_name_H-M   'P 1'
#
loop_
_entity.id
_entity.type
_entity.pdbx_description
1 polymer ?
#
loop_
_entity_poly.entity_id
_entity_poly.type
_entity_poly.pdbx_seq_one_letter_code
_entity_poly.pdbx_strand_id
1 'polypeptide(L)'
;MSKVKQLIELMQPFVDEGRLLSRSYEQLSEVIDEFVFIEDAGQIIACAGLRVYKSENMGEIYALTVNKSFHNTGTSLKLMEKLIQKASDLDLDSIFALSKYGGRFFLRHDFTEVS
;
A
#
# COMPACT_ATOMS: atom_id res chain seq x y z
N MET A 1 2.63 4.69 20.29
CA MET A 1 3.47 5.02 19.13
C MET A 1 2.59 5.54 18.00
N SER A 2 3.03 6.58 17.31
CA SER A 2 2.25 7.14 16.21
C SER A 2 2.18 6.17 15.03
N LYS A 3 1.16 6.34 14.18
CA LYS A 3 1.02 5.50 13.00
C LYS A 3 2.21 5.65 12.06
N VAL A 4 2.74 6.87 11.90
CA VAL A 4 3.90 7.11 11.04
C VAL A 4 5.11 6.34 11.53
N LYS A 5 5.38 6.35 12.83
CA LYS A 5 6.49 5.59 13.40
C LYS A 5 6.31 4.10 13.21
N GLN A 6 5.09 3.60 13.36
CA GLN A 6 4.81 2.19 13.12
C GLN A 6 5.05 1.81 11.67
N LEU A 7 4.71 2.70 10.72
CA LEU A 7 4.98 2.46 9.30
C LEU A 7 6.48 2.37 9.04
N ILE A 8 7.26 3.27 9.62
CA ILE A 8 8.71 3.25 9.45
C ILE A 8 9.28 1.93 9.95
N GLU A 9 8.86 1.49 11.13
CA GLU A 9 9.35 0.23 11.70
C GLU A 9 8.91 -0.97 10.86
N LEU A 10 7.67 -0.97 10.38
CA LEU A 10 7.16 -2.05 9.54
C LEU A 10 7.95 -2.17 8.25
N MET A 11 8.27 -1.05 7.62
CA MET A 11 8.95 -1.02 6.34
C MET A 11 10.46 -1.22 6.44
N GLN A 12 11.05 -1.00 7.61
CA GLN A 12 12.52 -0.99 7.76
C GLN A 12 13.20 -2.28 7.25
N PRO A 13 12.73 -3.49 7.58
CA PRO A 13 13.37 -4.70 7.05
C PRO A 13 13.41 -4.73 5.51
N PHE A 14 12.35 -4.21 4.87
CA PHE A 14 12.26 -4.20 3.40
C PHE A 14 13.13 -3.10 2.80
N VAL A 15 13.31 -1.98 3.51
CA VAL A 15 14.28 -0.95 3.13
C VAL A 15 15.69 -1.53 3.20
N ASP A 16 16.00 -2.23 4.29
CA ASP A 16 17.32 -2.85 4.48
C ASP A 16 17.63 -3.87 3.40
N GLU A 17 16.62 -4.57 2.90
CA GLU A 17 16.76 -5.56 1.83
C GLU A 17 16.78 -4.92 0.43
N GLY A 18 16.63 -3.60 0.33
CA GLY A 18 16.61 -2.89 -0.95
C GLY A 18 15.31 -3.03 -1.71
N ARG A 19 14.23 -3.49 -1.06
CA ARG A 19 12.92 -3.67 -1.70
C ARG A 19 12.06 -2.42 -1.70
N LEU A 20 12.29 -1.53 -0.73
CA LEU A 20 11.54 -0.29 -0.58
C LEU A 20 12.49 0.89 -0.46
N LEU A 21 12.04 2.05 -0.93
CA LEU A 21 12.74 3.30 -0.72
C LEU A 21 12.55 3.75 0.72
N SER A 22 13.64 4.26 1.32
CA SER A 22 13.56 4.87 2.65
C SER A 22 12.76 6.16 2.57
N ARG A 23 11.89 6.37 3.55
CA ARG A 23 11.09 7.59 3.66
C ARG A 23 11.21 8.14 5.07
N SER A 24 11.37 9.46 5.17
CA SER A 24 11.49 10.11 6.47
C SER A 24 10.13 10.21 7.16
N TYR A 25 10.17 10.50 8.46
CA TYR A 25 8.96 10.75 9.22
C TYR A 25 8.12 11.86 8.58
N GLU A 26 8.77 12.94 8.17
CA GLU A 26 8.09 14.09 7.55
C GLU A 26 7.44 13.71 6.23
N GLN A 27 8.14 12.95 5.41
CA GLN A 27 7.61 12.49 4.12
C GLN A 27 6.36 11.63 4.31
N LEU A 28 6.39 10.69 5.25
CA LEU A 28 5.24 9.83 5.52
C LEU A 28 4.10 10.60 6.16
N SER A 29 4.40 11.58 7.04
CA SER A 29 3.37 12.41 7.65
C SER A 29 2.57 13.18 6.62
N GLU A 30 3.22 13.64 5.56
CA GLU A 30 2.56 14.40 4.49
C GLU A 30 1.57 13.55 3.69
N VAL A 31 1.81 12.25 3.59
CA VAL A 31 1.01 11.35 2.76
C VAL A 31 0.26 10.30 3.56
N ILE A 32 0.18 10.47 4.88
CA ILE A 32 -0.43 9.44 5.74
C ILE A 32 -1.87 9.15 5.35
N ASP A 33 -2.61 10.13 4.84
CA ASP A 33 -4.00 9.95 4.41
C ASP A 33 -4.11 9.08 3.16
N GLU A 34 -3.02 8.86 2.44
CA GLU A 34 -3.00 7.98 1.27
C GLU A 34 -2.91 6.51 1.66
N PHE A 35 -2.56 6.22 2.92
CA PHE A 35 -2.28 4.85 3.36
C PHE A 35 -3.49 4.13 3.93
N VAL A 36 -3.56 2.84 3.65
CA VAL A 36 -4.47 1.90 4.33
C VAL A 36 -3.62 0.95 5.17
N PHE A 37 -4.20 0.43 6.25
CA PHE A 37 -3.49 -0.38 7.24
C PHE A 37 -4.30 -1.59 7.62
N ILE A 38 -3.59 -2.68 7.97
CA ILE A 38 -4.16 -3.82 8.69
C ILE A 38 -3.52 -3.83 10.07
N GLU A 39 -4.33 -3.89 11.10
CA GLU A 39 -3.86 -3.93 12.49
C GLU A 39 -4.16 -5.27 13.12
N ASP A 40 -3.26 -5.73 13.98
CA ASP A 40 -3.44 -6.91 14.80
C ASP A 40 -2.93 -6.61 16.19
N ALA A 41 -3.77 -6.83 17.22
CA ALA A 41 -3.45 -6.56 18.62
C ALA A 41 -2.90 -5.13 18.82
N GLY A 42 -3.47 -4.16 18.11
CA GLY A 42 -3.08 -2.75 18.24
C GLY A 42 -1.83 -2.36 17.48
N GLN A 43 -1.24 -3.27 16.71
CA GLN A 43 -0.05 -2.99 15.90
C GLN A 43 -0.38 -3.04 14.41
N ILE A 44 0.23 -2.14 13.64
CA ILE A 44 0.10 -2.16 12.19
C ILE A 44 1.01 -3.27 11.66
N ILE A 45 0.40 -4.27 11.00
CA ILE A 45 1.12 -5.42 10.45
C ILE A 45 1.20 -5.38 8.93
N ALA A 46 0.47 -4.48 8.28
CA ALA A 46 0.52 -4.32 6.84
C ALA A 46 0.09 -2.90 6.48
N CYS A 47 0.61 -2.40 5.38
CA CYS A 47 0.24 -1.08 4.89
C CYS A 47 0.43 -1.01 3.38
N ALA A 48 -0.24 -0.03 2.77
CA ALA A 48 0.00 0.36 1.39
C ALA A 48 -0.50 1.77 1.18
N GLY A 49 0.16 2.52 0.30
CA GLY A 49 -0.28 3.83 -0.10
C GLY A 49 -1.04 3.76 -1.42
N LEU A 50 -1.96 4.70 -1.61
CA LEU A 50 -2.70 4.85 -2.86
C LEU A 50 -2.56 6.30 -3.31
N ARG A 51 -1.75 6.51 -4.35
CA ARG A 51 -1.50 7.84 -4.91
C ARG A 51 -2.47 8.10 -6.05
N VAL A 52 -3.24 9.18 -5.96
CA VAL A 52 -4.26 9.50 -6.94
C VAL A 52 -3.71 10.37 -8.05
N TYR A 53 -3.95 9.98 -9.29
CA TYR A 53 -3.66 10.78 -10.49
C TYR A 53 -5.00 11.26 -11.04
N LYS A 54 -5.36 12.49 -10.71
CA LYS A 54 -6.70 13.03 -10.99
C LYS A 54 -7.00 13.12 -12.49
N SER A 55 -6.02 13.46 -13.30
CA SER A 55 -6.25 13.63 -14.74
C SER A 55 -6.62 12.31 -15.43
N GLU A 56 -6.09 11.19 -14.95
CA GLU A 56 -6.40 9.86 -15.49
C GLU A 56 -7.46 9.13 -14.68
N ASN A 57 -7.85 9.68 -13.53
CA ASN A 57 -8.76 9.07 -12.58
C ASN A 57 -8.30 7.68 -12.16
N MET A 58 -7.00 7.56 -11.86
CA MET A 58 -6.36 6.31 -11.50
C MET A 58 -5.63 6.44 -10.17
N GLY A 59 -5.41 5.32 -9.50
CA GLY A 59 -4.60 5.27 -8.29
C GLY A 59 -3.42 4.33 -8.45
N GLU A 60 -2.27 4.76 -7.95
CA GLU A 60 -1.07 3.93 -7.92
C GLU A 60 -0.86 3.37 -6.51
N ILE A 61 -0.76 2.04 -6.42
CA ILE A 61 -0.40 1.37 -5.16
C ILE A 61 1.11 1.47 -5.00
N TYR A 62 1.55 1.95 -3.84
CA TYR A 62 2.98 2.02 -3.55
C TYR A 62 3.25 1.64 -2.09
N ALA A 63 4.51 1.34 -1.80
CA ALA A 63 4.97 0.98 -0.44
C ALA A 63 4.17 -0.15 0.20
N LEU A 64 3.66 -1.09 -0.61
CA LEU A 64 2.91 -2.23 -0.10
C LEU A 64 3.82 -3.12 0.73
N THR A 65 3.46 -3.33 1.98
CA THR A 65 4.29 -4.02 2.96
C THR A 65 3.43 -4.87 3.86
N VAL A 66 3.82 -6.14 4.03
CA VAL A 66 3.19 -7.05 4.99
C VAL A 66 4.30 -7.59 5.89
N ASN A 67 4.09 -7.51 7.21
CA ASN A 67 5.03 -8.06 8.17
C ASN A 67 5.28 -9.53 7.84
N LYS A 68 6.56 -9.94 7.84
CA LYS A 68 6.96 -11.30 7.44
C LYS A 68 6.27 -12.39 8.26
N SER A 69 5.95 -12.11 9.52
CA SER A 69 5.24 -13.06 10.38
C SER A 69 3.80 -13.30 9.93
N PHE A 70 3.27 -12.45 9.07
CA PHE A 70 1.89 -12.53 8.59
C PHE A 70 1.78 -12.90 7.11
N HIS A 71 2.88 -13.33 6.50
CA HIS A 71 2.85 -13.84 5.14
C HIS A 71 2.04 -15.15 5.11
N ASN A 72 1.27 -15.35 4.02
CA ASN A 72 0.43 -16.52 3.83
C ASN A 72 -0.71 -16.67 4.86
N THR A 73 -1.13 -15.56 5.47
CA THR A 73 -2.22 -15.55 6.47
C THR A 73 -3.50 -14.90 5.95
N GLY A 74 -3.54 -14.50 4.68
CA GLY A 74 -4.66 -13.76 4.13
C GLY A 74 -4.59 -12.26 4.38
N THR A 75 -3.54 -11.77 5.03
CA THR A 75 -3.37 -10.35 5.32
C THR A 75 -3.25 -9.51 4.05
N SER A 76 -2.52 -10.01 3.05
CA SER A 76 -2.39 -9.32 1.77
C SER A 76 -3.74 -9.13 1.08
N LEU A 77 -4.60 -10.13 1.14
CA LEU A 77 -5.93 -10.05 0.55
C LEU A 77 -6.78 -8.99 1.25
N LYS A 78 -6.73 -8.95 2.57
CA LYS A 78 -7.44 -7.93 3.36
C LYS A 78 -6.95 -6.53 3.00
N LEU A 79 -5.64 -6.37 2.82
CA LEU A 79 -5.04 -5.10 2.44
C LEU A 79 -5.53 -4.66 1.06
N MET A 80 -5.56 -5.58 0.09
CA MET A 80 -6.08 -5.31 -1.24
C MET A 80 -7.55 -4.92 -1.21
N GLU A 81 -8.35 -5.57 -0.39
CA GLU A 81 -9.76 -5.20 -0.22
C GLU A 81 -9.90 -3.77 0.27
N LYS A 82 -9.06 -3.35 1.21
CA LYS A 82 -9.07 -1.96 1.71
C LYS A 82 -8.64 -0.98 0.65
N LEU A 83 -7.67 -1.32 -0.18
CA LEU A 83 -7.23 -0.46 -1.29
C LEU A 83 -8.35 -0.28 -2.31
N ILE A 84 -9.02 -1.36 -2.66
CA ILE A 84 -10.13 -1.32 -3.60
C ILE A 84 -11.29 -0.50 -3.04
N GLN A 85 -11.59 -0.67 -1.75
CA GLN A 85 -12.63 0.13 -1.10
C GLN A 85 -12.28 1.61 -1.13
N LYS A 86 -11.03 1.95 -0.84
CA LYS A 86 -10.57 3.34 -0.90
C LYS A 86 -10.69 3.91 -2.31
N ALA A 87 -10.31 3.14 -3.32
CA ALA A 87 -10.43 3.55 -4.71
C ALA A 87 -11.90 3.78 -5.09
N SER A 88 -12.79 2.89 -4.64
CA SER A 88 -14.21 3.04 -4.87
C SER A 88 -14.76 4.30 -4.21
N ASP A 89 -14.37 4.56 -2.98
CA ASP A 89 -14.80 5.76 -2.24
C ASP A 89 -14.34 7.05 -2.92
N LEU A 90 -13.23 6.99 -3.64
CA LEU A 90 -12.67 8.13 -4.39
C LEU A 90 -13.15 8.16 -5.84
N ASP A 91 -14.02 7.24 -6.24
CA ASP A 91 -14.55 7.12 -7.61
C ASP A 91 -13.46 6.97 -8.68
N LEU A 92 -12.40 6.24 -8.33
CA LEU A 92 -11.33 5.98 -9.30
C LEU A 92 -11.77 4.90 -10.30
N ASP A 93 -11.38 5.08 -11.57
CA ASP A 93 -11.70 4.12 -12.63
C ASP A 93 -10.89 2.83 -12.50
N SER A 94 -9.65 2.95 -12.04
CA SER A 94 -8.77 1.80 -11.90
C SER A 94 -7.66 2.09 -10.91
N ILE A 95 -7.01 1.03 -10.44
CA ILE A 95 -5.78 1.12 -9.65
C ILE A 95 -4.72 0.25 -10.31
N PHE A 96 -3.46 0.62 -10.12
CA PHE A 96 -2.34 -0.13 -10.69
C PHE A 96 -1.16 -0.14 -9.73
N ALA A 97 -0.26 -1.10 -9.93
CA ALA A 97 1.00 -1.16 -9.22
C ALA A 97 2.13 -1.28 -10.25
N LEU A 98 3.26 -0.67 -9.95
CA LEU A 98 4.43 -0.79 -10.80
C LEU A 98 5.21 -2.04 -10.44
N SER A 99 5.57 -2.83 -11.44
CA SER A 99 6.45 -3.97 -11.25
C SER A 99 7.90 -3.48 -11.12
N LYS A 100 8.69 -4.17 -10.32
CA LYS A 100 10.13 -3.89 -10.24
C LYS A 100 10.86 -4.15 -11.56
N TYR A 101 10.20 -4.81 -12.50
CA TYR A 101 10.72 -5.07 -13.84
C TYR A 101 10.24 -4.03 -14.87
N GLY A 102 9.64 -2.94 -14.41
CA GLY A 102 9.24 -1.82 -15.26
C GLY A 102 7.85 -1.92 -15.85
N GLY A 103 7.12 -3.00 -15.61
CA GLY A 103 5.75 -3.14 -16.09
C GLY A 103 4.74 -2.50 -15.16
N ARG A 104 3.56 -2.18 -15.69
CA ARG A 104 2.41 -1.75 -14.91
C ARG A 104 1.41 -2.88 -14.84
N PHE A 105 0.90 -3.14 -13.63
CA PHE A 105 -0.17 -4.09 -13.43
C PHE A 105 -1.42 -3.33 -13.01
N PHE A 106 -2.49 -3.45 -13.81
CA PHE A 106 -3.76 -2.82 -13.50
C PHE A 106 -4.62 -3.80 -12.74
N LEU A 107 -5.20 -3.31 -11.65
CA LEU A 107 -6.11 -4.08 -10.81
C LEU A 107 -7.48 -3.43 -10.90
N ARG A 108 -8.51 -4.26 -11.03
CA ARG A 108 -9.90 -3.79 -11.06
C ARG A 108 -10.60 -4.18 -9.77
N HIS A 109 -11.85 -3.71 -9.62
CA HIS A 109 -12.66 -3.95 -8.43
C HIS A 109 -12.83 -5.43 -8.09
N ASP A 110 -12.75 -6.30 -9.07
CA ASP A 110 -12.91 -7.74 -8.91
C ASP A 110 -11.59 -8.48 -8.71
N PHE A 111 -10.52 -7.75 -8.44
CA PHE A 111 -9.17 -8.27 -8.29
C PHE A 111 -8.61 -8.89 -9.57
N THR A 112 -9.23 -8.63 -10.70
CA THR A 112 -8.72 -9.13 -11.98
C THR A 112 -7.53 -8.29 -12.39
N GLU A 113 -6.40 -8.96 -12.62
CA GLU A 113 -5.20 -8.31 -13.13
C GLU A 113 -5.36 -8.03 -14.61
N VAL A 114 -5.08 -6.80 -15.02
CA VAL A 114 -5.12 -6.39 -16.42
C VAL A 114 -3.77 -5.76 -16.74
N SER A 115 -3.08 -6.33 -17.69
CA SER A 115 -1.77 -5.81 -18.12
C SER A 115 -1.90 -4.74 -19.18
#